data_a1834ceef2bbacc1ab2d8a66fc672f9a
#
_entry.id   a1834ceef2bbacc1ab2d8a66fc672f9a
#
_cell.length_a   1.000
_cell.length_b   1.000
_cell.length_c   1.000
_cell.angle_alpha   90.00
_cell.angle_beta   90.00
_cell.angle_gamma   90.00
#
_symmetry.space_group_name_H-M   'P 1'
#
loop_
_entity.id
_entity.type
_entity.pdbx_description
1 polymer ?
#
loop_
_entity_poly.entity_id
_entity_poly.type
_entity_poly.pdbx_seq_one_letter_code
_entity_poly.pdbx_strand_id
1 'polypeptide(L)'
;ENGQYSFATVMPNSSTYKSVKKKFGDNIVYGVQYGTSYYLGFNIDRQKYNHTAKTTDAQKSSTKQAILNKDFRQAVNFAFDREAYAAQTSGADAATKILRNTLVPPTFVQVNGEEFGKVVEKQLVTYGDEWKDVNLDDAQTTLYNQEKAKAEFAKAKEQLQKEGVEFPIHLDYVVSQTDNSQVQQASSFKQSVEAVLGADNVVVDIQKLSDDDFNNITYFTDTAAEKDYDLAGGGWVPDYQDPSTYLESL
;
A
#
# COMPACT_ATOMS: atom_id res chain seq x y z
N GLU A 1 -23.04 -2.18 25.80
CA GLU A 1 -24.01 -1.11 26.12
C GLU A 1 -24.79 -1.35 27.43
N ASN A 2 -24.91 -2.59 27.84
CA ASN A 2 -25.70 -2.99 29.01
C ASN A 2 -24.89 -3.00 30.32
N GLY A 3 -23.68 -2.47 30.35
CA GLY A 3 -22.83 -2.41 31.55
C GLY A 3 -22.25 -3.75 32.02
N GLN A 4 -22.27 -4.77 31.19
CA GLN A 4 -21.76 -6.10 31.53
C GLN A 4 -20.23 -6.22 31.45
N TYR A 5 -19.57 -5.28 30.76
CA TYR A 5 -18.12 -5.26 30.54
C TYR A 5 -17.53 -3.90 30.88
N SER A 6 -16.33 -3.89 31.40
CA SER A 6 -15.59 -2.66 31.75
C SER A 6 -15.09 -1.93 30.50
N PHE A 7 -14.79 -2.68 29.41
CA PHE A 7 -14.45 -2.14 28.11
C PHE A 7 -14.89 -3.11 27.01
N ALA A 8 -14.98 -2.61 25.79
CA ALA A 8 -15.23 -3.43 24.60
C ALA A 8 -14.57 -2.81 23.38
N THR A 9 -14.10 -3.64 22.48
CA THR A 9 -13.58 -3.20 21.18
C THR A 9 -14.73 -3.07 20.19
N VAL A 10 -14.77 -1.95 19.48
CA VAL A 10 -15.74 -1.71 18.41
C VAL A 10 -14.99 -1.30 17.16
N MET A 11 -15.18 -2.07 16.10
CA MET A 11 -14.55 -1.77 14.81
C MET A 11 -15.27 -0.58 14.15
N PRO A 12 -14.54 0.48 13.73
CA PRO A 12 -15.16 1.69 13.15
C PRO A 12 -15.97 1.45 11.87
N ASN A 13 -15.66 0.40 11.12
CA ASN A 13 -16.42 -0.02 9.94
C ASN A 13 -17.65 -0.91 10.26
N SER A 14 -17.89 -1.25 11.53
CA SER A 14 -19.04 -2.06 11.94
C SER A 14 -20.34 -1.27 11.94
N SER A 15 -21.46 -1.94 11.71
CA SER A 15 -22.80 -1.31 11.73
C SER A 15 -23.17 -0.70 13.09
N THR A 16 -22.59 -1.21 14.17
CA THR A 16 -22.85 -0.74 15.55
C THR A 16 -22.03 0.50 15.92
N TYR A 17 -20.95 0.81 15.20
CA TYR A 17 -20.04 1.90 15.55
C TYR A 17 -20.74 3.26 15.65
N LYS A 18 -21.60 3.60 14.69
CA LYS A 18 -22.33 4.87 14.68
C LYS A 18 -23.17 5.06 15.95
N SER A 19 -23.84 4.00 16.41
CA SER A 19 -24.63 4.00 17.64
C SER A 19 -23.75 4.18 18.88
N VAL A 20 -22.66 3.43 18.95
CA VAL A 20 -21.68 3.52 20.05
C VAL A 20 -21.04 4.90 20.09
N LYS A 21 -20.59 5.44 18.95
CA LYS A 21 -20.00 6.78 18.87
C LYS A 21 -20.98 7.87 19.32
N LYS A 22 -22.25 7.80 18.89
CA LYS A 22 -23.26 8.78 19.31
C LYS A 22 -23.51 8.77 20.82
N LYS A 23 -23.47 7.57 21.44
CA LYS A 23 -23.81 7.40 22.86
C LYS A 23 -22.59 7.56 23.79
N PHE A 24 -21.40 7.19 23.34
CA PHE A 24 -20.19 7.07 24.15
C PHE A 24 -18.96 7.71 23.49
N GLY A 25 -19.14 8.69 22.59
CA GLY A 25 -18.05 9.26 21.81
C GLY A 25 -16.86 9.75 22.63
N ASP A 26 -17.13 10.38 23.78
CA ASP A 26 -16.10 10.90 24.68
C ASP A 26 -15.29 9.80 25.39
N ASN A 27 -15.80 8.57 25.40
CA ASN A 27 -15.15 7.40 26.00
C ASN A 27 -14.45 6.51 24.97
N ILE A 28 -14.48 6.87 23.69
CA ILE A 28 -13.78 6.11 22.63
C ILE A 28 -12.32 6.48 22.67
N VAL A 29 -11.48 5.48 22.91
CA VAL A 29 -10.03 5.58 22.84
C VAL A 29 -9.54 4.78 21.63
N TYR A 30 -8.78 5.43 20.76
CA TYR A 30 -8.09 4.72 19.67
C TYR A 30 -6.83 4.07 20.22
N GLY A 31 -6.61 2.81 19.84
CA GLY A 31 -5.40 2.09 20.23
C GLY A 31 -4.14 2.75 19.70
N VAL A 32 -3.02 2.46 20.34
CA VAL A 32 -1.68 2.86 19.84
C VAL A 32 -1.35 2.05 18.58
N GLN A 33 -0.54 2.63 17.70
CA GLN A 33 0.05 1.87 16.61
C GLN A 33 1.06 0.88 17.18
N TYR A 34 0.91 -0.40 16.79
CA TYR A 34 1.88 -1.43 17.14
C TYR A 34 3.11 -1.35 16.21
N GLY A 35 4.16 -2.12 16.54
CA GLY A 35 5.34 -2.24 15.69
C GLY A 35 5.08 -2.85 14.31
N THR A 36 3.93 -3.50 14.08
CA THR A 36 3.55 -4.06 12.78
C THR A 36 3.43 -2.98 11.71
N SER A 37 4.11 -3.18 10.58
CA SER A 37 3.94 -2.35 9.39
C SER A 37 3.23 -3.15 8.31
N TYR A 38 2.17 -2.57 7.73
CA TYR A 38 1.46 -3.12 6.59
C TYR A 38 1.83 -2.33 5.33
N TYR A 39 1.97 -3.02 4.20
CA TYR A 39 2.39 -2.41 2.94
C TYR A 39 1.73 -3.07 1.74
N LEU A 40 1.77 -2.40 0.61
CA LEU A 40 1.56 -2.98 -0.72
C LEU A 40 2.92 -3.14 -1.39
N GLY A 41 3.23 -4.34 -1.83
CA GLY A 41 4.48 -4.68 -2.50
C GLY A 41 4.27 -4.92 -3.99
N PHE A 42 5.18 -4.39 -4.82
CA PHE A 42 5.31 -4.80 -6.20
C PHE A 42 6.14 -6.08 -6.32
N ASN A 43 5.68 -7.03 -7.13
CA ASN A 43 6.51 -8.16 -7.52
C ASN A 43 7.42 -7.74 -8.68
N ILE A 44 8.69 -7.55 -8.41
CA ILE A 44 9.69 -7.11 -9.40
C ILE A 44 10.22 -8.23 -10.30
N ASP A 45 9.93 -9.50 -9.96
CA ASP A 45 10.41 -10.67 -10.72
C ASP A 45 9.30 -11.69 -11.01
N ARG A 46 8.09 -11.22 -11.31
CA ARG A 46 6.97 -12.10 -11.68
C ARG A 46 7.31 -12.97 -12.90
N GLN A 47 7.14 -14.28 -12.76
CA GLN A 47 7.35 -15.28 -13.83
C GLN A 47 6.07 -16.08 -14.15
N LYS A 48 5.09 -16.10 -13.24
CA LYS A 48 3.83 -16.84 -13.37
C LYS A 48 2.66 -15.91 -13.68
N TYR A 49 1.74 -16.35 -14.54
CA TYR A 49 0.61 -15.56 -15.01
C TYR A 49 -0.68 -16.41 -15.12
N ASN A 50 -0.90 -17.32 -14.13
CA ASN A 50 -2.14 -18.10 -14.06
C ASN A 50 -3.32 -17.25 -13.54
N HIS A 51 -3.02 -16.25 -12.70
CA HIS A 51 -3.99 -15.33 -12.12
C HIS A 51 -3.77 -13.92 -12.67
N THR A 52 -4.18 -13.71 -13.92
CA THR A 52 -3.93 -12.45 -14.63
C THR A 52 -5.08 -12.04 -15.53
N ALA A 53 -5.32 -10.74 -15.62
CA ALA A 53 -6.20 -10.15 -16.65
C ALA A 53 -5.48 -9.91 -17.99
N LYS A 54 -4.14 -10.02 -18.02
CA LYS A 54 -3.34 -9.83 -19.22
C LYS A 54 -3.57 -10.97 -20.22
N THR A 55 -3.90 -10.62 -21.45
CA THR A 55 -4.23 -11.59 -22.51
C THR A 55 -3.11 -11.79 -23.53
N THR A 56 -2.09 -10.92 -23.54
CA THR A 56 -0.97 -10.97 -24.48
C THR A 56 0.38 -10.96 -23.77
N ASP A 57 1.41 -11.49 -24.41
CA ASP A 57 2.77 -11.43 -23.89
C ASP A 57 3.32 -9.99 -23.90
N ALA A 58 2.83 -9.15 -24.82
CA ALA A 58 3.17 -7.72 -24.82
C ALA A 58 2.66 -7.02 -23.55
N GLN A 59 1.44 -7.27 -23.09
CA GLN A 59 0.92 -6.74 -21.82
C GLN A 59 1.73 -7.24 -20.63
N LYS A 60 2.13 -8.52 -20.58
CA LYS A 60 2.97 -9.07 -19.50
C LYS A 60 4.33 -8.39 -19.47
N SER A 61 4.98 -8.27 -20.63
CA SER A 61 6.29 -7.62 -20.76
C SER A 61 6.22 -6.13 -20.40
N SER A 62 5.20 -5.41 -20.89
CA SER A 62 4.99 -4.00 -20.61
C SER A 62 4.80 -3.74 -19.12
N THR A 63 4.01 -4.55 -18.44
CA THR A 63 3.81 -4.43 -17.00
C THR A 63 5.10 -4.70 -16.23
N LYS A 64 5.87 -5.74 -16.59
CA LYS A 64 7.15 -6.03 -15.94
C LYS A 64 8.13 -4.86 -16.10
N GLN A 65 8.26 -4.29 -17.29
CA GLN A 65 9.11 -3.14 -17.55
C GLN A 65 8.66 -1.91 -16.76
N ALA A 66 7.34 -1.65 -16.72
CA ALA A 66 6.80 -0.54 -15.94
C ALA A 66 7.10 -0.71 -14.44
N ILE A 67 6.90 -1.90 -13.87
CA ILE A 67 7.21 -2.16 -12.46
C ILE A 67 8.69 -1.98 -12.15
N LEU A 68 9.60 -2.31 -13.07
CA LEU A 68 11.04 -2.09 -12.88
C LEU A 68 11.43 -0.61 -12.99
N ASN A 69 10.63 0.23 -13.65
CA ASN A 69 10.86 1.65 -13.72
C ASN A 69 10.58 2.35 -12.39
N LYS A 70 11.57 3.07 -11.85
CA LYS A 70 11.47 3.76 -10.55
C LYS A 70 10.38 4.83 -10.57
N ASP A 71 10.33 5.66 -11.62
CA ASP A 71 9.42 6.79 -11.71
C ASP A 71 7.96 6.31 -11.84
N PHE A 72 7.74 5.16 -12.48
CA PHE A 72 6.44 4.49 -12.51
C PHE A 72 5.98 4.08 -11.11
N ARG A 73 6.84 3.42 -10.33
CA ARG A 73 6.49 3.04 -8.95
C ARG A 73 6.25 4.25 -8.06
N GLN A 74 7.03 5.34 -8.23
CA GLN A 74 6.81 6.60 -7.52
C GLN A 74 5.47 7.24 -7.91
N ALA A 75 5.12 7.24 -9.20
CA ALA A 75 3.84 7.74 -9.67
C ALA A 75 2.66 7.00 -9.03
N VAL A 76 2.69 5.67 -9.00
CA VAL A 76 1.66 4.86 -8.34
C VAL A 76 1.62 5.17 -6.84
N ASN A 77 2.77 5.29 -6.18
CA ASN A 77 2.86 5.62 -4.76
C ASN A 77 2.23 6.98 -4.42
N PHE A 78 2.50 8.03 -5.21
CA PHE A 78 1.90 9.35 -5.01
C PHE A 78 0.43 9.43 -5.45
N ALA A 79 -0.03 8.53 -6.33
CA ALA A 79 -1.44 8.42 -6.73
C ALA A 79 -2.29 7.63 -5.71
N PHE A 80 -1.66 6.90 -4.80
CA PHE A 80 -2.34 6.05 -3.83
C PHE A 80 -2.88 6.86 -2.65
N ASP A 81 -4.20 7.03 -2.57
CA ASP A 81 -4.90 7.61 -1.42
C ASP A 81 -4.95 6.62 -0.26
N ARG A 82 -3.93 6.66 0.59
CA ARG A 82 -3.79 5.76 1.73
C ARG A 82 -4.82 6.01 2.82
N GLU A 83 -5.28 7.24 2.97
CA GLU A 83 -6.33 7.55 3.95
C GLU A 83 -7.65 6.91 3.53
N ALA A 84 -8.07 7.08 2.27
CA ALA A 84 -9.26 6.42 1.74
C ALA A 84 -9.15 4.89 1.81
N TYR A 85 -7.98 4.33 1.54
CA TYR A 85 -7.70 2.90 1.67
C TYR A 85 -7.81 2.42 3.12
N ALA A 86 -7.18 3.10 4.07
CA ALA A 86 -7.24 2.77 5.49
C ALA A 86 -8.66 2.89 6.05
N ALA A 87 -9.44 3.84 5.55
CA ALA A 87 -10.84 4.04 5.97
C ALA A 87 -11.73 2.82 5.70
N GLN A 88 -11.38 1.97 4.73
CA GLN A 88 -12.16 0.75 4.43
C GLN A 88 -12.18 -0.24 5.59
N THR A 89 -11.16 -0.24 6.43
CA THR A 89 -11.04 -1.13 7.60
C THR A 89 -11.22 -0.38 8.92
N SER A 90 -10.59 0.77 9.05
CA SER A 90 -10.57 1.54 10.30
C SER A 90 -11.72 2.53 10.44
N GLY A 91 -12.48 2.79 9.35
CA GLY A 91 -13.43 3.89 9.28
C GLY A 91 -12.74 5.27 9.17
N ALA A 92 -13.46 6.26 8.66
CA ALA A 92 -12.92 7.60 8.39
C ALA A 92 -12.32 8.30 9.63
N ASP A 93 -12.88 8.06 10.83
CA ASP A 93 -12.42 8.70 12.07
C ASP A 93 -11.02 8.24 12.53
N ALA A 94 -10.60 7.04 12.13
CA ALA A 94 -9.33 6.46 12.53
C ALA A 94 -8.33 6.33 11.36
N ALA A 95 -8.79 6.55 10.13
CA ALA A 95 -7.99 6.30 8.92
C ALA A 95 -6.62 6.97 8.95
N THR A 96 -6.59 8.28 9.17
CA THR A 96 -5.32 9.03 9.25
C THR A 96 -4.45 8.57 10.39
N LYS A 97 -5.05 8.22 11.55
CA LYS A 97 -4.30 7.85 12.77
C LYS A 97 -3.52 6.55 12.65
N ILE A 98 -3.90 5.66 11.73
CA ILE A 98 -3.22 4.38 11.51
C ILE A 98 -2.25 4.41 10.33
N LEU A 99 -2.09 5.55 9.66
CA LEU A 99 -1.16 5.66 8.54
C LEU A 99 0.29 5.56 9.01
N ARG A 100 1.04 4.71 8.33
CA ARG A 100 2.48 4.59 8.43
C ARG A 100 3.11 4.84 7.07
N ASN A 101 4.09 5.73 7.01
CA ASN A 101 4.68 6.19 5.75
C ASN A 101 6.03 5.55 5.44
N THR A 102 6.57 4.78 6.38
CA THR A 102 7.82 4.03 6.24
C THR A 102 7.59 2.57 6.62
N LEU A 103 8.36 1.65 6.04
CA LEU A 103 8.30 0.24 6.43
C LEU A 103 8.79 0.07 7.87
N VAL A 104 9.95 0.66 8.19
CA VAL A 104 10.43 0.76 9.57
C VAL A 104 9.71 1.91 10.26
N PRO A 105 9.03 1.71 11.41
CA PRO A 105 8.37 2.82 12.11
C PRO A 105 9.34 3.97 12.37
N PRO A 106 8.95 5.24 12.16
CA PRO A 106 9.88 6.38 12.17
C PRO A 106 10.59 6.58 13.53
N THR A 107 9.95 6.17 14.61
CA THR A 107 10.48 6.27 15.99
C THR A 107 11.02 4.95 16.54
N PHE A 108 11.15 3.92 15.71
CA PHE A 108 11.51 2.55 16.13
C PHE A 108 12.91 2.48 16.74
N VAL A 109 13.86 3.17 16.14
CA VAL A 109 15.23 3.31 16.63
C VAL A 109 15.75 4.73 16.41
N GLN A 110 16.85 5.06 17.08
CA GLN A 110 17.57 6.31 16.87
C GLN A 110 18.96 6.04 16.27
N VAL A 111 19.37 6.88 15.34
CA VAL A 111 20.70 6.89 14.75
C VAL A 111 21.41 8.15 15.21
N ASN A 112 22.44 8.02 16.03
CA ASN A 112 23.17 9.14 16.63
C ASN A 112 22.26 10.16 17.37
N GLY A 113 21.22 9.67 18.03
CA GLY A 113 20.27 10.49 18.78
C GLY A 113 19.15 11.13 17.94
N GLU A 114 19.10 10.86 16.65
CA GLU A 114 18.03 11.29 15.76
C GLU A 114 17.10 10.10 15.42
N GLU A 115 15.79 10.33 15.36
CA GLU A 115 14.81 9.32 14.99
C GLU A 115 15.06 8.81 13.57
N PHE A 116 14.93 7.50 13.37
CA PHE A 116 15.19 6.83 12.09
C PHE A 116 14.39 7.44 10.92
N GLY A 117 13.13 7.77 11.13
CA GLY A 117 12.30 8.40 10.11
C GLY A 117 12.87 9.73 9.60
N LYS A 118 13.46 10.53 10.50
CA LYS A 118 14.10 11.81 10.12
C LYS A 118 15.40 11.62 9.34
N VAL A 119 16.14 10.57 9.67
CA VAL A 119 17.34 10.19 8.89
C VAL A 119 16.93 9.77 7.48
N VAL A 120 15.84 8.99 7.34
CA VAL A 120 15.29 8.57 6.04
C VAL A 120 14.79 9.79 5.24
N GLU A 121 14.04 10.72 5.85
CA GLU A 121 13.58 11.95 5.18
C GLU A 121 14.75 12.75 4.57
N LYS A 122 15.79 12.97 5.35
CA LYS A 122 17.00 13.67 4.88
C LYS A 122 17.67 12.95 3.71
N GLN A 123 17.72 11.63 3.77
CA GLN A 123 18.31 10.83 2.71
C GLN A 123 17.45 10.88 1.43
N LEU A 124 16.13 10.79 1.54
CA LEU A 124 15.22 10.83 0.40
C LEU A 124 15.35 12.10 -0.44
N VAL A 125 15.53 13.26 0.20
CA VAL A 125 15.75 14.55 -0.48
C VAL A 125 16.96 14.49 -1.45
N THR A 126 17.94 13.64 -1.19
CA THR A 126 19.11 13.47 -2.08
C THR A 126 18.77 12.70 -3.36
N TYR A 127 17.64 12.01 -3.43
CA TYR A 127 17.21 11.23 -4.60
C TYR A 127 16.37 12.03 -5.60
N GLY A 128 15.79 13.17 -5.17
CA GLY A 128 15.03 14.03 -6.06
C GLY A 128 14.21 15.10 -5.34
N ASP A 129 13.86 16.14 -6.10
CA ASP A 129 13.08 17.29 -5.58
C ASP A 129 11.66 16.89 -5.17
N GLU A 130 11.13 15.80 -5.69
CA GLU A 130 9.82 15.25 -5.36
C GLU A 130 9.69 14.87 -3.88
N TRP A 131 10.81 14.69 -3.18
CA TRP A 131 10.85 14.29 -1.77
C TRP A 131 10.99 15.45 -0.78
N LYS A 132 11.23 16.69 -1.25
CA LYS A 132 11.54 17.85 -0.36
C LYS A 132 10.46 18.16 0.66
N ASP A 133 9.19 17.99 0.31
CA ASP A 133 8.04 18.36 1.16
C ASP A 133 7.33 17.13 1.73
N VAL A 134 8.00 15.98 1.76
CA VAL A 134 7.42 14.75 2.28
C VAL A 134 7.69 14.67 3.78
N ASN A 135 6.63 14.46 4.56
CA ASN A 135 6.70 14.11 5.97
C ASN A 135 6.40 12.62 6.13
N LEU A 136 7.37 11.86 6.63
CA LEU A 136 7.28 10.42 6.80
C LEU A 136 6.83 10.00 8.21
N ASP A 137 6.48 10.93 9.08
CA ASP A 137 5.93 10.61 10.39
C ASP A 137 4.63 9.81 10.25
N ASP A 138 4.32 9.01 11.26
CA ASP A 138 3.03 8.34 11.34
C ASP A 138 1.88 9.37 11.32
N ALA A 139 0.73 8.95 10.83
CA ALA A 139 -0.47 9.78 10.70
C ALA A 139 -0.34 10.99 9.74
N GLN A 140 0.64 11.00 8.84
CA GLN A 140 0.79 12.02 7.81
C GLN A 140 0.29 11.54 6.45
N THR A 141 -0.24 12.45 5.62
CA THR A 141 -0.83 12.16 4.30
C THR A 141 0.00 12.72 3.14
N THR A 142 1.19 13.25 3.40
CA THR A 142 2.02 13.97 2.41
C THR A 142 2.47 13.11 1.22
N LEU A 143 2.42 11.78 1.35
CA LEU A 143 2.72 10.86 0.25
C LEU A 143 1.58 10.75 -0.79
N TYR A 144 0.33 11.12 -0.46
CA TYR A 144 -0.71 11.25 -1.48
C TYR A 144 -0.62 12.65 -2.12
N ASN A 145 -0.14 12.70 -3.36
CA ASN A 145 0.05 13.96 -4.08
C ASN A 145 -0.16 13.76 -5.58
N GLN A 146 -1.32 14.21 -6.08
CA GLN A 146 -1.73 14.00 -7.46
C GLN A 146 -0.82 14.69 -8.48
N GLU A 147 -0.28 15.88 -8.16
CA GLU A 147 0.62 16.61 -9.07
C GLU A 147 1.96 15.89 -9.19
N LYS A 148 2.54 15.45 -8.07
CA LYS A 148 3.75 14.62 -8.08
C LYS A 148 3.51 13.30 -8.82
N ALA A 149 2.37 12.63 -8.59
CA ALA A 149 2.01 11.41 -9.30
C ALA A 149 2.03 11.58 -10.82
N LYS A 150 1.39 12.65 -11.31
CA LYS A 150 1.34 12.95 -12.74
C LYS A 150 2.71 13.31 -13.31
N ALA A 151 3.51 14.06 -12.55
CA ALA A 151 4.87 14.45 -12.98
C ALA A 151 5.79 13.21 -13.09
N GLU A 152 5.79 12.34 -12.09
CA GLU A 152 6.57 11.09 -12.13
C GLU A 152 6.06 10.15 -13.23
N PHE A 153 4.75 10.06 -13.41
CA PHE A 153 4.18 9.26 -14.48
C PHE A 153 4.58 9.76 -15.88
N ALA A 154 4.62 11.08 -16.08
CA ALA A 154 5.05 11.65 -17.36
C ALA A 154 6.50 11.28 -17.70
N LYS A 155 7.40 11.32 -16.71
CA LYS A 155 8.81 10.87 -16.88
C LYS A 155 8.86 9.38 -17.23
N ALA A 156 8.17 8.54 -16.44
CA ALA A 156 8.11 7.11 -16.67
C ALA A 156 7.56 6.77 -18.06
N LYS A 157 6.45 7.40 -18.47
CA LYS A 157 5.79 7.15 -19.73
C LYS A 157 6.70 7.48 -20.92
N GLU A 158 7.40 8.60 -20.88
CA GLU A 158 8.34 8.99 -21.93
C GLU A 158 9.44 7.94 -22.12
N GLN A 159 10.01 7.44 -21.02
CA GLN A 159 11.05 6.41 -21.09
C GLN A 159 10.48 5.08 -21.58
N LEU A 160 9.37 4.61 -20.98
CA LEU A 160 8.76 3.33 -21.29
C LEU A 160 8.28 3.27 -22.76
N GLN A 161 7.76 4.37 -23.31
CA GLN A 161 7.38 4.43 -24.72
C GLN A 161 8.60 4.27 -25.66
N LYS A 162 9.76 4.85 -25.31
CA LYS A 162 11.02 4.64 -26.07
C LYS A 162 11.49 3.19 -26.03
N GLU A 163 11.16 2.47 -24.96
CA GLU A 163 11.46 1.06 -24.76
C GLU A 163 10.42 0.11 -25.41
N GLY A 164 9.39 0.67 -26.06
CA GLY A 164 8.35 -0.09 -26.75
C GLY A 164 7.24 -0.64 -25.84
N VAL A 165 7.10 -0.08 -24.63
CA VAL A 165 6.05 -0.48 -23.69
C VAL A 165 4.67 -0.04 -24.19
N GLU A 166 3.72 -0.96 -24.17
CA GLU A 166 2.32 -0.72 -24.53
C GLU A 166 1.51 -0.25 -23.31
N PHE A 167 0.59 0.68 -23.54
CA PHE A 167 -0.35 1.20 -22.53
C PHE A 167 -1.79 0.80 -22.90
N PRO A 168 -2.69 0.65 -21.89
CA PRO A 168 -2.44 0.83 -20.45
C PRO A 168 -1.59 -0.27 -19.83
N ILE A 169 -0.88 0.07 -18.74
CA ILE A 169 -0.21 -0.90 -17.88
C ILE A 169 -1.27 -1.61 -17.04
N HIS A 170 -1.32 -2.93 -17.10
CA HIS A 170 -2.24 -3.77 -16.34
C HIS A 170 -1.59 -4.30 -15.06
N LEU A 171 -2.04 -3.86 -13.89
CA LEU A 171 -1.55 -4.30 -12.59
C LEU A 171 -2.51 -5.31 -11.97
N ASP A 172 -2.16 -6.59 -11.96
CA ASP A 172 -2.92 -7.61 -11.23
C ASP A 172 -2.70 -7.46 -9.74
N TYR A 173 -3.76 -7.04 -9.03
CA TYR A 173 -3.78 -6.91 -7.57
C TYR A 173 -4.58 -8.07 -6.98
N VAL A 174 -3.90 -9.00 -6.31
CA VAL A 174 -4.53 -10.20 -5.75
C VAL A 174 -5.07 -9.95 -4.34
N VAL A 175 -6.26 -10.48 -4.08
CA VAL A 175 -6.93 -10.43 -2.78
C VAL A 175 -7.67 -11.73 -2.51
N SER A 176 -7.84 -12.10 -1.23
CA SER A 176 -8.77 -13.18 -0.86
C SER A 176 -10.21 -12.73 -1.15
N GLN A 177 -10.98 -13.57 -1.84
CA GLN A 177 -12.39 -13.29 -2.15
C GLN A 177 -13.28 -13.32 -0.91
N THR A 178 -12.87 -13.98 0.17
CA THR A 178 -13.62 -14.09 1.42
C THR A 178 -13.33 -12.93 2.38
N ASP A 179 -12.21 -12.20 2.18
CA ASP A 179 -11.88 -11.02 2.96
C ASP A 179 -12.46 -9.75 2.32
N ASN A 180 -13.66 -9.37 2.78
CA ASN A 180 -14.32 -8.16 2.30
C ASN A 180 -13.49 -6.89 2.51
N SER A 181 -12.65 -6.84 3.54
CA SER A 181 -11.80 -5.68 3.82
C SER A 181 -10.73 -5.54 2.75
N GLN A 182 -10.04 -6.63 2.42
CA GLN A 182 -9.06 -6.64 1.32
C GLN A 182 -9.70 -6.23 -0.02
N VAL A 183 -10.89 -6.76 -0.32
CA VAL A 183 -11.61 -6.42 -1.56
C VAL A 183 -11.98 -4.92 -1.61
N GLN A 184 -12.44 -4.34 -0.51
CA GLN A 184 -12.76 -2.91 -0.43
C GLN A 184 -11.48 -2.05 -0.51
N GLN A 185 -10.41 -2.45 0.14
CA GLN A 185 -9.12 -1.79 0.07
C GLN A 185 -8.54 -1.80 -1.35
N ALA A 186 -8.56 -2.94 -2.03
CA ALA A 186 -8.13 -3.03 -3.43
C ALA A 186 -8.98 -2.15 -4.36
N SER A 187 -10.29 -2.08 -4.12
CA SER A 187 -11.18 -1.19 -4.88
C SER A 187 -10.86 0.29 -4.63
N SER A 188 -10.52 0.68 -3.40
CA SER A 188 -10.08 2.03 -3.06
C SER A 188 -8.74 2.39 -3.73
N PHE A 189 -7.78 1.47 -3.71
CA PHE A 189 -6.50 1.62 -4.42
C PHE A 189 -6.72 1.82 -5.92
N LYS A 190 -7.49 0.92 -6.56
CA LYS A 190 -7.86 1.02 -7.97
C LYS A 190 -8.46 2.39 -8.30
N GLN A 191 -9.44 2.80 -7.53
CA GLN A 191 -10.14 4.08 -7.75
C GLN A 191 -9.19 5.26 -7.67
N SER A 192 -8.31 5.34 -6.68
CA SER A 192 -7.38 6.46 -6.53
C SER A 192 -6.33 6.50 -7.64
N VAL A 193 -5.70 5.36 -7.94
CA VAL A 193 -4.64 5.28 -8.96
C VAL A 193 -5.18 5.58 -10.36
N GLU A 194 -6.29 4.96 -10.75
CA GLU A 194 -6.90 5.18 -12.06
C GLU A 194 -7.47 6.60 -12.23
N ALA A 195 -8.02 7.19 -11.16
CA ALA A 195 -8.50 8.58 -11.19
C ALA A 195 -7.37 9.60 -11.39
N VAL A 196 -6.19 9.35 -10.80
CA VAL A 196 -5.05 10.27 -10.87
C VAL A 196 -4.24 10.09 -12.15
N LEU A 197 -3.92 8.84 -12.52
CA LEU A 197 -3.05 8.53 -13.66
C LEU A 197 -3.82 8.34 -14.98
N GLY A 198 -5.12 8.06 -14.89
CA GLY A 198 -6.00 7.78 -16.04
C GLY A 198 -6.01 6.29 -16.41
N ALA A 199 -7.21 5.75 -16.69
CA ALA A 199 -7.40 4.35 -17.07
C ALA A 199 -6.76 3.99 -18.45
N ASP A 200 -6.54 4.98 -19.31
CA ASP A 200 -5.79 4.80 -20.56
C ASP A 200 -4.28 4.61 -20.34
N ASN A 201 -3.80 4.83 -19.11
CA ASN A 201 -2.41 4.71 -18.73
C ASN A 201 -2.15 3.54 -17.79
N VAL A 202 -2.99 3.39 -16.76
CA VAL A 202 -2.86 2.33 -15.75
C VAL A 202 -4.23 1.76 -15.43
N VAL A 203 -4.35 0.45 -15.48
CA VAL A 203 -5.53 -0.31 -15.06
C VAL A 203 -5.13 -1.22 -13.91
N VAL A 204 -5.88 -1.17 -12.82
CA VAL A 204 -5.71 -2.09 -11.71
C VAL A 204 -6.73 -3.22 -11.84
N ASP A 205 -6.26 -4.41 -12.10
CA ASP A 205 -7.07 -5.61 -12.29
C ASP A 205 -7.13 -6.39 -10.97
N ILE A 206 -8.26 -6.30 -10.25
CA ILE A 206 -8.42 -6.98 -8.97
C ILE A 206 -8.72 -8.45 -9.20
N GLN A 207 -7.77 -9.32 -8.83
CA GLN A 207 -7.87 -10.77 -8.90
C GLN A 207 -8.38 -11.30 -7.56
N LYS A 208 -9.66 -11.69 -7.50
CA LYS A 208 -10.28 -12.27 -6.30
C LYS A 208 -10.10 -13.78 -6.32
N LEU A 209 -9.29 -14.29 -5.41
CA LEU A 209 -8.90 -15.69 -5.35
C LEU A 209 -9.56 -16.41 -4.17
N SER A 210 -9.66 -17.73 -4.26
CA SER A 210 -9.94 -18.56 -3.07
C SER A 210 -8.85 -18.34 -2.02
N ASP A 211 -9.14 -18.60 -0.75
CA ASP A 211 -8.15 -18.46 0.33
C ASP A 211 -6.94 -19.37 0.10
N ASP A 212 -7.16 -20.56 -0.40
CA ASP A 212 -6.08 -21.50 -0.72
C ASP A 212 -5.19 -20.99 -1.85
N ASP A 213 -5.78 -20.52 -2.96
CA ASP A 213 -5.01 -19.98 -4.08
C ASP A 213 -4.28 -18.69 -3.67
N PHE A 214 -4.95 -17.79 -2.93
CA PHE A 214 -4.33 -16.57 -2.42
C PHE A 214 -3.11 -16.88 -1.55
N ASN A 215 -3.25 -17.79 -0.58
CA ASN A 215 -2.14 -18.15 0.31
C ASN A 215 -1.01 -18.85 -0.46
N ASN A 216 -1.34 -19.72 -1.42
CA ASN A 216 -0.35 -20.44 -2.21
C ASN A 216 0.52 -19.53 -3.09
N ILE A 217 0.00 -18.37 -3.54
CA ILE A 217 0.77 -17.46 -4.39
C ILE A 217 1.36 -16.26 -3.65
N THR A 218 1.01 -16.07 -2.36
CA THR A 218 1.50 -14.95 -1.54
C THR A 218 2.41 -15.42 -0.40
N TYR A 219 1.88 -16.26 0.50
CA TYR A 219 2.57 -16.64 1.74
C TYR A 219 3.39 -17.91 1.62
N PHE A 220 2.98 -18.88 0.77
CA PHE A 220 3.63 -20.20 0.66
C PHE A 220 4.57 -20.27 -0.56
N THR A 221 5.20 -19.16 -0.89
CA THR A 221 6.21 -19.05 -1.94
C THR A 221 7.51 -18.54 -1.37
N ASP A 222 8.63 -19.13 -1.79
CA ASP A 222 9.96 -18.79 -1.28
C ASP A 222 10.61 -17.64 -2.07
N THR A 223 10.20 -17.44 -3.32
CA THR A 223 10.83 -16.46 -4.21
C THR A 223 9.81 -15.57 -4.93
N ALA A 224 10.24 -14.38 -5.35
CA ALA A 224 9.41 -13.46 -6.15
C ALA A 224 8.97 -14.10 -7.48
N ALA A 225 9.78 -14.97 -8.05
CA ALA A 225 9.48 -15.68 -9.31
C ALA A 225 8.30 -16.67 -9.18
N GLU A 226 8.05 -17.17 -7.99
CA GLU A 226 6.93 -18.09 -7.72
C GLU A 226 5.60 -17.35 -7.47
N LYS A 227 5.67 -16.09 -7.06
CA LYS A 227 4.51 -15.24 -6.76
C LYS A 227 3.79 -14.84 -8.04
N ASP A 228 2.50 -15.15 -8.12
CA ASP A 228 1.68 -14.95 -9.33
C ASP A 228 0.79 -13.70 -9.21
N TYR A 229 1.42 -12.54 -9.05
CA TYR A 229 0.76 -11.24 -8.98
C TYR A 229 1.73 -10.10 -9.33
N ASP A 230 1.20 -8.91 -9.62
CA ASP A 230 1.99 -7.68 -9.72
C ASP A 230 2.01 -6.90 -8.42
N LEU A 231 0.89 -6.93 -7.68
CA LEU A 231 0.69 -6.26 -6.40
C LEU A 231 0.02 -7.20 -5.40
N ALA A 232 0.51 -7.18 -4.17
CA ALA A 232 -0.17 -7.83 -3.04
C ALA A 232 0.05 -7.04 -1.75
N GLY A 233 -0.89 -7.18 -0.81
CA GLY A 233 -0.72 -6.71 0.56
C GLY A 233 0.23 -7.61 1.34
N GLY A 234 1.03 -6.99 2.20
CA GLY A 234 1.90 -7.67 3.14
C GLY A 234 1.96 -6.96 4.48
N GLY A 235 2.57 -7.59 5.46
CA GLY A 235 2.79 -6.99 6.77
C GLY A 235 3.94 -7.68 7.48
N TRP A 236 4.63 -6.94 8.33
CA TRP A 236 5.73 -7.47 9.12
C TRP A 236 5.65 -7.00 10.56
N VAL A 237 5.87 -7.93 11.47
CA VAL A 237 6.03 -7.68 12.91
C VAL A 237 7.53 -7.76 13.21
N PRO A 238 8.13 -6.77 13.91
CA PRO A 238 9.56 -6.83 14.20
C PRO A 238 9.89 -7.96 15.17
N ASP A 239 10.95 -8.71 14.89
CA ASP A 239 11.46 -9.77 15.75
C ASP A 239 12.43 -9.22 16.80
N TYR A 240 13.12 -8.11 16.49
CA TYR A 240 14.12 -7.46 17.34
C TYR A 240 14.19 -5.95 17.02
N GLN A 241 14.84 -5.19 17.90
CA GLN A 241 14.90 -3.72 17.80
C GLN A 241 16.08 -3.26 16.92
N ASP A 242 16.03 -3.58 15.63
CA ASP A 242 16.92 -3.06 14.60
C ASP A 242 16.14 -2.90 13.29
N PRO A 243 16.41 -1.87 12.47
CA PRO A 243 15.71 -1.67 11.19
C PRO A 243 15.76 -2.86 10.23
N SER A 244 16.82 -3.66 10.29
CA SER A 244 17.00 -4.85 9.43
C SER A 244 15.87 -5.85 9.56
N THR A 245 15.24 -5.96 10.75
CA THR A 245 14.10 -6.88 10.96
C THR A 245 12.95 -6.63 9.96
N TYR A 246 12.76 -5.38 9.50
CA TYR A 246 11.75 -5.04 8.50
C TYR A 246 12.27 -5.16 7.07
N LEU A 247 13.58 -4.94 6.86
CA LEU A 247 14.18 -4.83 5.53
C LEU A 247 14.58 -6.19 4.95
N GLU A 248 14.90 -7.16 5.81
CA GLU A 248 15.28 -8.53 5.40
C GLU A 248 14.10 -9.34 4.82
N SER A 249 12.86 -8.88 5.03
CA SER A 249 11.65 -9.55 4.54
C SER A 249 11.20 -9.09 3.15
N LEU A 250 11.92 -8.15 2.51
CA LEU A 250 11.57 -7.55 1.21
C LEU A 250 12.19 -8.28 0.02
#